data_e535ada504347ac2f8d22755c7b50669
#
_entry.id   e535ada504347ac2f8d22755c7b50669
#
_cell.length_a   1.000
_cell.length_b   1.000
_cell.length_c   1.000
_cell.angle_alpha   90.00
_cell.angle_beta   90.00
_cell.angle_gamma   90.00
#
_symmetry.space_group_name_H-M   'P 1'
#
loop_
_entity.id
_entity.type
_entity.pdbx_description
1 polymer ?
#
loop_
_entity_poly.entity_id
_entity_poly.type
_entity_poly.pdbx_seq_one_letter_code
_entity_poly.pdbx_strand_id
1 'polypeptide(L)'
;MATFSLVHGAWGGGWLWDLLRAELESRGHVVHAPDLPCEDVAAGVAEYAAAVPTADVVVGYSLGGLTIPFVEAETHVFLTALVAGTGLEGVFVSGFGDARVRDELGRSYYPDPADAVRELQIPPEHAHLAAKLRRQAPYDATPGRVERPVYIVCTRDAVIRPEWQRHLARDVLGVEPLELDAGHSPMLESPRELAAPLDALV
;
A
#
# COMPACT_ATOMS: atom_id res chain seq x y z
N MET A 1 3.89 16.36 -16.58
CA MET A 1 4.44 16.57 -15.22
C MET A 1 3.26 16.57 -14.26
N ALA A 2 3.24 15.65 -13.35
CA ALA A 2 2.18 15.49 -12.36
C ALA A 2 2.76 15.28 -10.96
N THR A 3 1.93 15.41 -9.95
CA THR A 3 2.26 15.14 -8.55
C THR A 3 1.70 13.79 -8.13
N PHE A 4 2.51 13.02 -7.40
CA PHE A 4 2.14 11.73 -6.82
C PHE A 4 2.28 11.77 -5.30
N SER A 5 1.28 11.23 -4.59
CA SER A 5 1.39 10.93 -3.16
C SER A 5 1.32 9.42 -2.95
N LEU A 6 2.40 8.85 -2.42
CA LEU A 6 2.58 7.40 -2.24
C LEU A 6 2.38 7.03 -0.77
N VAL A 7 1.31 6.30 -0.50
CA VAL A 7 0.81 5.98 0.84
C VAL A 7 1.16 4.54 1.18
N HIS A 8 2.05 4.34 2.15
CA HIS A 8 2.56 3.03 2.52
C HIS A 8 1.51 2.16 3.25
N GLY A 9 1.73 0.85 3.22
CA GLY A 9 0.94 -0.14 3.95
C GLY A 9 1.33 -0.27 5.42
N ALA A 10 0.77 -1.29 6.08
CA ALA A 10 1.08 -1.62 7.46
C ALA A 10 2.58 -1.83 7.66
N TRP A 11 3.07 -1.46 8.83
CA TRP A 11 4.47 -1.58 9.30
C TRP A 11 5.48 -0.78 8.47
N GLY A 12 5.08 -0.16 7.37
CA GLY A 12 5.95 0.55 6.45
C GLY A 12 6.31 1.97 6.86
N GLY A 13 6.87 2.69 5.90
CA GLY A 13 7.20 4.11 5.95
C GLY A 13 7.49 4.62 4.54
N GLY A 14 7.74 5.91 4.40
CA GLY A 14 8.04 6.53 3.11
C GLY A 14 9.22 5.92 2.37
N TRP A 15 10.17 5.33 3.10
CA TRP A 15 11.34 4.63 2.55
C TRP A 15 11.01 3.45 1.61
N LEU A 16 9.81 2.85 1.75
CA LEU A 16 9.36 1.77 0.84
C LEU A 16 9.31 2.22 -0.62
N TRP A 17 9.14 3.50 -0.84
CA TRP A 17 8.91 4.09 -2.14
C TRP A 17 10.17 4.65 -2.82
N ASP A 18 11.35 4.58 -2.18
CA ASP A 18 12.56 5.25 -2.67
C ASP A 18 12.93 4.86 -4.11
N LEU A 19 12.79 3.57 -4.48
CA LEU A 19 13.06 3.09 -5.83
C LEU A 19 12.00 3.58 -6.83
N LEU A 20 10.71 3.44 -6.49
CA LEU A 20 9.62 3.91 -7.35
C LEU A 20 9.63 5.44 -7.48
N ARG A 21 9.95 6.17 -6.39
CA ARG A 21 10.13 7.62 -6.43
C ARG A 21 11.15 8.02 -7.48
N ALA A 22 12.35 7.40 -7.45
CA ALA A 22 13.39 7.68 -8.40
C ALA A 22 12.95 7.44 -9.86
N GLU A 23 12.19 6.38 -10.12
CA GLU A 23 11.63 6.09 -11.45
C GLU A 23 10.61 7.15 -11.91
N LEU A 24 9.69 7.57 -11.04
CA LEU A 24 8.70 8.60 -11.37
C LEU A 24 9.35 9.99 -11.52
N GLU A 25 10.28 10.36 -10.66
CA GLU A 25 11.02 11.62 -10.74
C GLU A 25 11.89 11.68 -12.02
N SER A 26 12.49 10.56 -12.45
CA SER A 26 13.22 10.47 -13.71
C SER A 26 12.35 10.72 -14.94
N ARG A 27 11.03 10.54 -14.82
CA ARG A 27 10.01 10.82 -15.84
C ARG A 27 9.45 12.25 -15.75
N GLY A 28 9.95 13.06 -14.79
CA GLY A 28 9.59 14.46 -14.64
C GLY A 28 8.41 14.73 -13.71
N HIS A 29 8.04 13.76 -12.86
CA HIS A 29 6.99 13.93 -11.86
C HIS A 29 7.52 14.45 -10.53
N VAL A 30 6.64 14.98 -9.68
CA VAL A 30 6.92 15.32 -8.28
C VAL A 30 6.33 14.24 -7.40
N VAL A 31 7.10 13.69 -6.45
CA VAL A 31 6.69 12.55 -5.65
C VAL A 31 6.80 12.83 -4.16
N HIS A 32 5.69 12.67 -3.45
CA HIS A 32 5.60 12.68 -2.00
C HIS A 32 5.43 11.26 -1.48
N ALA A 33 6.16 10.90 -0.44
CA ALA A 33 6.04 9.60 0.23
C ALA A 33 6.15 9.83 1.75
N PRO A 34 5.09 10.30 2.39
CA PRO A 34 5.11 10.61 3.80
C PRO A 34 5.15 9.35 4.68
N ASP A 35 5.64 9.51 5.90
CA ASP A 35 5.42 8.55 6.98
C ASP A 35 4.04 8.79 7.59
N LEU A 36 3.22 7.73 7.66
CA LEU A 36 1.94 7.77 8.35
C LEU A 36 2.12 7.59 9.87
N PRO A 37 1.17 8.04 10.70
CA PRO A 37 1.23 7.91 12.16
C PRO A 37 0.90 6.48 12.63
N CYS A 38 1.46 5.44 11.96
CA CYS A 38 1.08 4.04 12.13
C CYS A 38 1.36 3.46 13.53
N GLU A 39 2.20 4.12 14.34
CA GLU A 39 2.50 3.70 15.71
C GLU A 39 1.63 4.38 16.77
N ASP A 40 0.91 5.43 16.40
CA ASP A 40 0.03 6.16 17.30
C ASP A 40 -1.33 5.45 17.40
N VAL A 41 -1.65 4.91 18.57
CA VAL A 41 -2.91 4.21 18.82
C VAL A 41 -4.12 5.14 18.88
N ALA A 42 -3.90 6.46 18.97
CA ALA A 42 -4.95 7.48 18.93
C ALA A 42 -5.22 7.99 17.51
N ALA A 43 -4.32 7.70 16.56
CA ALA A 43 -4.48 8.16 15.19
C ALA A 43 -5.54 7.34 14.46
N GLY A 44 -6.55 8.03 13.94
CA GLY A 44 -7.57 7.49 13.05
C GLY A 44 -7.35 7.91 11.60
N VAL A 45 -8.37 7.71 10.77
CA VAL A 45 -8.31 8.02 9.34
C VAL A 45 -8.00 9.50 9.05
N ALA A 46 -8.46 10.42 9.92
CA ALA A 46 -8.23 11.85 9.75
C ALA A 46 -6.74 12.21 9.89
N GLU A 47 -6.07 11.67 10.90
CA GLU A 47 -4.64 11.88 11.14
C GLU A 47 -3.79 11.23 10.05
N TYR A 48 -4.19 10.04 9.58
CA TYR A 48 -3.53 9.38 8.45
C TYR A 48 -3.67 10.20 7.17
N ALA A 49 -4.88 10.64 6.82
CA ALA A 49 -5.12 11.46 5.63
C ALA A 49 -4.39 12.82 5.71
N ALA A 50 -4.38 13.46 6.89
CA ALA A 50 -3.71 14.75 7.10
C ALA A 50 -2.17 14.67 6.92
N ALA A 51 -1.58 13.48 7.06
CA ALA A 51 -0.16 13.27 6.81
C ALA A 51 0.18 13.18 5.31
N VAL A 52 -0.82 13.02 4.43
CA VAL A 52 -0.62 12.81 2.99
C VAL A 52 -0.88 14.11 2.23
N PRO A 53 0.10 14.67 1.51
CA PRO A 53 -0.11 15.84 0.65
C PRO A 53 -1.14 15.54 -0.46
N THR A 54 -1.95 16.54 -0.82
CA THR A 54 -2.79 16.49 -2.03
C THR A 54 -1.93 16.31 -3.28
N ALA A 55 -2.44 15.58 -4.27
CA ALA A 55 -1.70 15.27 -5.49
C ALA A 55 -2.65 15.02 -6.65
N ASP A 56 -2.12 15.02 -7.88
CA ASP A 56 -2.91 14.61 -9.06
C ASP A 56 -3.24 13.11 -8.96
N VAL A 57 -2.31 12.31 -8.48
CA VAL A 57 -2.47 10.86 -8.28
C VAL A 57 -2.08 10.48 -6.84
N VAL A 58 -2.97 9.84 -6.11
CA VAL A 58 -2.66 9.21 -4.84
C VAL A 58 -2.61 7.68 -5.01
N VAL A 59 -1.53 7.05 -4.53
CA VAL A 59 -1.33 5.60 -4.61
C VAL A 59 -1.36 5.02 -3.20
N GLY A 60 -2.33 4.17 -2.89
CA GLY A 60 -2.44 3.46 -1.62
C GLY A 60 -2.00 2.01 -1.75
N TYR A 61 -0.97 1.63 -1.04
CA TYR A 61 -0.45 0.27 -1.00
C TYR A 61 -0.99 -0.50 0.21
N SER A 62 -1.49 -1.71 -0.02
CA SER A 62 -1.92 -2.61 1.06
C SER A 62 -2.91 -1.92 2.01
N LEU A 63 -2.59 -1.78 3.30
CA LEU A 63 -3.40 -1.04 4.28
C LEU A 63 -3.60 0.44 3.90
N GLY A 64 -2.66 1.04 3.17
CA GLY A 64 -2.76 2.42 2.68
C GLY A 64 -3.97 2.69 1.78
N GLY A 65 -4.54 1.65 1.18
CA GLY A 65 -5.80 1.74 0.44
C GLY A 65 -6.98 2.20 1.27
N LEU A 66 -6.95 1.99 2.60
CA LEU A 66 -7.98 2.50 3.52
C LEU A 66 -7.86 4.01 3.76
N THR A 67 -6.67 4.58 3.54
CA THR A 67 -6.39 6.00 3.78
C THR A 67 -6.72 6.87 2.56
N ILE A 68 -6.39 6.40 1.36
CA ILE A 68 -6.44 7.24 0.15
C ILE A 68 -7.83 7.80 -0.17
N PRO A 69 -8.98 7.17 0.15
CA PRO A 69 -10.29 7.76 -0.08
C PRO A 69 -10.58 9.06 0.70
N PHE A 70 -9.69 9.43 1.62
CA PHE A 70 -9.77 10.65 2.44
C PHE A 70 -8.70 11.69 2.06
N VAL A 71 -7.90 11.40 1.05
CA VAL A 71 -6.90 12.30 0.47
C VAL A 71 -7.46 12.92 -0.80
N GLU A 72 -7.31 14.22 -0.94
CA GLU A 72 -7.76 14.93 -2.15
C GLU A 72 -6.81 14.62 -3.32
N ALA A 73 -7.36 14.00 -4.38
CA ALA A 73 -6.62 13.65 -5.59
C ALA A 73 -7.59 13.52 -6.77
N GLU A 74 -7.10 13.67 -8.01
CA GLU A 74 -7.90 13.43 -9.21
C GLU A 74 -8.03 11.92 -9.50
N THR A 75 -7.00 11.13 -9.17
CA THR A 75 -6.97 9.69 -9.42
C THR A 75 -6.53 8.94 -8.16
N HIS A 76 -7.30 7.93 -7.78
CA HIS A 76 -7.00 7.05 -6.64
C HIS A 76 -6.56 5.68 -7.13
N VAL A 77 -5.31 5.33 -6.88
CA VAL A 77 -4.70 4.05 -7.29
C VAL A 77 -4.60 3.12 -6.09
N PHE A 78 -5.26 1.99 -6.16
CA PHE A 78 -5.18 0.90 -5.20
C PHE A 78 -4.13 -0.11 -5.68
N LEU A 79 -2.98 -0.15 -5.04
CA LEU A 79 -1.88 -1.05 -5.37
C LEU A 79 -1.88 -2.24 -4.41
N THR A 80 -2.34 -3.41 -4.87
CA THR A 80 -2.53 -4.60 -4.01
C THR A 80 -3.11 -4.23 -2.64
N ALA A 81 -4.20 -3.46 -2.64
CA ALA A 81 -4.65 -2.69 -1.49
C ALA A 81 -6.01 -3.18 -0.95
N LEU A 82 -6.25 -2.89 0.32
CA LEU A 82 -7.55 -3.04 0.94
C LEU A 82 -8.47 -1.89 0.50
N VAL A 83 -9.77 -2.18 0.42
CA VAL A 83 -10.82 -1.19 0.18
C VAL A 83 -11.76 -1.19 1.37
N ALA A 84 -12.04 -0.01 1.92
CA ALA A 84 -12.89 0.12 3.09
C ALA A 84 -14.35 -0.35 2.81
N GLY A 85 -14.99 -0.90 3.84
CA GLY A 85 -16.36 -1.43 3.73
C GLY A 85 -16.44 -2.85 3.19
N THR A 86 -15.32 -3.48 2.85
CA THR A 86 -15.25 -4.90 2.49
C THR A 86 -14.80 -5.71 3.71
N GLY A 87 -15.40 -6.87 3.94
CA GLY A 87 -14.95 -7.79 4.99
C GLY A 87 -13.52 -8.28 4.70
N LEU A 88 -12.82 -8.73 5.75
CA LEU A 88 -11.48 -9.31 5.60
C LEU A 88 -11.49 -10.85 5.47
N GLU A 89 -12.67 -11.48 5.48
CA GLU A 89 -12.78 -12.91 5.35
C GLU A 89 -12.32 -13.36 3.96
N GLY A 90 -11.33 -14.24 3.93
CA GLY A 90 -10.80 -14.77 2.69
C GLY A 90 -9.86 -13.84 1.91
N VAL A 91 -9.60 -12.62 2.39
CA VAL A 91 -8.69 -11.64 1.75
C VAL A 91 -7.25 -12.15 1.74
N PHE A 92 -6.79 -12.59 2.90
CA PHE A 92 -5.39 -12.97 3.09
C PHE A 92 -5.13 -14.43 2.73
N VAL A 93 -3.92 -14.69 2.29
CA VAL A 93 -3.40 -16.05 2.12
C VAL A 93 -3.30 -16.73 3.49
N SER A 94 -3.55 -18.04 3.54
CA SER A 94 -3.45 -18.82 4.78
C SER A 94 -2.03 -18.73 5.36
N GLY A 95 -1.95 -18.49 6.67
CA GLY A 95 -0.67 -18.33 7.39
C GLY A 95 -0.08 -16.92 7.32
N PHE A 96 -0.66 -16.00 6.56
CA PHE A 96 -0.21 -14.61 6.61
C PHE A 96 -0.46 -14.01 8.00
N GLY A 97 0.58 -13.52 8.59
CA GLY A 97 0.54 -12.85 9.89
C GLY A 97 0.76 -13.76 11.09
N ASP A 98 1.03 -15.04 10.89
CA ASP A 98 1.29 -15.98 11.98
C ASP A 98 2.56 -15.63 12.78
N ALA A 99 3.54 -15.01 12.13
CA ALA A 99 4.79 -14.58 12.75
C ALA A 99 4.69 -13.25 13.51
N ARG A 100 3.56 -12.54 13.39
CA ARG A 100 3.35 -11.24 14.05
C ARG A 100 2.96 -11.41 15.51
N VAL A 101 3.43 -10.49 16.33
CA VAL A 101 3.02 -10.35 17.73
C VAL A 101 2.38 -8.97 17.96
N ARG A 102 1.74 -8.80 19.11
CA ARG A 102 1.19 -7.52 19.55
C ARG A 102 1.87 -7.08 20.85
N ASP A 103 2.13 -5.79 20.96
CA ASP A 103 2.58 -5.19 22.22
C ASP A 103 1.40 -4.85 23.15
N GLU A 104 1.73 -4.28 24.32
CA GLU A 104 0.74 -3.90 25.36
C GLU A 104 -0.28 -2.86 24.87
N LEU A 105 0.05 -2.07 23.85
CA LEU A 105 -0.86 -1.11 23.21
C LEU A 105 -1.67 -1.72 22.06
N GLY A 106 -1.53 -3.03 21.81
CA GLY A 106 -2.22 -3.73 20.72
C GLY A 106 -1.59 -3.52 19.34
N ARG A 107 -0.43 -2.83 19.25
CA ARG A 107 0.27 -2.61 17.97
C ARG A 107 0.94 -3.89 17.51
N SER A 108 0.69 -4.28 16.28
CA SER A 108 1.33 -5.47 15.68
C SER A 108 2.72 -5.14 15.12
N TYR A 109 3.62 -6.11 15.18
CA TYR A 109 4.97 -6.01 14.61
C TYR A 109 5.57 -7.40 14.37
N TYR A 110 6.67 -7.44 13.63
CA TYR A 110 7.47 -8.64 13.40
C TYR A 110 8.67 -8.63 14.35
N PRO A 111 8.77 -9.59 15.31
CA PRO A 111 9.94 -9.69 16.19
C PRO A 111 11.20 -10.08 15.43
N ASP A 112 11.07 -10.94 14.43
CA ASP A 112 12.16 -11.35 13.54
C ASP A 112 12.00 -10.68 12.17
N PRO A 113 12.95 -9.86 11.73
CA PRO A 113 12.93 -9.27 10.39
C PRO A 113 12.89 -10.30 9.26
N ALA A 114 13.42 -11.52 9.45
CA ALA A 114 13.38 -12.56 8.43
C ALA A 114 11.95 -13.05 8.16
N ASP A 115 11.10 -13.10 9.17
CA ASP A 115 9.69 -13.40 9.02
C ASP A 115 8.96 -12.33 8.21
N ALA A 116 9.27 -11.07 8.47
CA ALA A 116 8.73 -9.96 7.70
C ALA A 116 9.16 -10.02 6.22
N VAL A 117 10.43 -10.33 5.94
CA VAL A 117 10.92 -10.52 4.57
C VAL A 117 10.11 -11.58 3.84
N ARG A 118 9.88 -12.71 4.50
CA ARG A 118 9.11 -13.82 3.92
C ARG A 118 7.64 -13.46 3.73
N GLU A 119 6.98 -12.97 4.78
CA GLU A 119 5.52 -12.74 4.75
C GLU A 119 5.14 -11.54 3.89
N LEU A 120 5.94 -10.47 3.85
CA LEU A 120 5.68 -9.29 3.03
C LEU A 120 6.28 -9.39 1.63
N GLN A 121 6.88 -10.52 1.28
CA GLN A 121 7.56 -10.74 0.00
C GLN A 121 8.56 -9.62 -0.32
N ILE A 122 9.37 -9.22 0.67
CA ILE A 122 10.46 -8.28 0.43
C ILE A 122 11.54 -9.01 -0.37
N PRO A 123 11.99 -8.50 -1.54
CA PRO A 123 13.04 -9.14 -2.31
C PRO A 123 14.32 -9.35 -1.50
N PRO A 124 15.05 -10.48 -1.68
CA PRO A 124 16.23 -10.81 -0.87
C PRO A 124 17.31 -9.71 -0.87
N GLU A 125 17.52 -9.03 -1.99
CA GLU A 125 18.45 -7.90 -2.13
C GLU A 125 18.07 -6.70 -1.27
N HIS A 126 16.79 -6.59 -0.89
CA HIS A 126 16.22 -5.55 -0.05
C HIS A 126 15.89 -6.03 1.37
N ALA A 127 16.27 -7.24 1.75
CA ALA A 127 15.97 -7.82 3.07
C ALA A 127 16.42 -6.94 4.26
N HIS A 128 17.51 -6.17 4.08
CA HIS A 128 17.99 -5.24 5.09
C HIS A 128 16.98 -4.13 5.46
N LEU A 129 16.03 -3.84 4.57
CA LEU A 129 14.97 -2.86 4.82
C LEU A 129 13.94 -3.34 5.86
N ALA A 130 13.85 -4.64 6.12
CA ALA A 130 12.96 -5.16 7.16
C ALA A 130 13.31 -4.63 8.56
N ALA A 131 14.56 -4.21 8.79
CA ALA A 131 14.98 -3.55 10.03
C ALA A 131 14.35 -2.15 10.24
N LYS A 132 13.78 -1.55 9.17
CA LYS A 132 13.08 -0.27 9.24
C LYS A 132 11.58 -0.41 9.51
N LEU A 133 11.05 -1.64 9.54
CA LEU A 133 9.64 -1.86 9.80
C LEU A 133 9.26 -1.34 11.18
N ARG A 134 8.10 -0.71 11.22
CA ARG A 134 7.54 -0.02 12.37
C ARG A 134 6.47 -0.88 13.04
N ARG A 135 5.96 -0.46 14.17
CA ARG A 135 4.76 -1.05 14.77
C ARG A 135 3.53 -0.47 14.10
N GLN A 136 2.50 -1.31 13.93
CA GLN A 136 1.23 -0.90 13.35
C GLN A 136 0.14 -0.96 14.42
N ALA A 137 -0.38 0.19 14.81
CA ALA A 137 -1.56 0.32 15.64
C ALA A 137 -2.80 -0.26 14.92
N PRO A 138 -3.82 -0.72 15.64
CA PRO A 138 -5.08 -1.06 15.02
C PRO A 138 -5.59 0.12 14.16
N TYR A 139 -5.94 -0.16 12.92
CA TYR A 139 -6.40 0.84 11.98
C TYR A 139 -7.55 0.30 11.14
N ASP A 140 -8.62 1.05 11.08
CA ASP A 140 -9.79 0.76 10.27
C ASP A 140 -10.33 2.06 9.68
N ALA A 141 -11.06 1.97 8.58
CA ALA A 141 -11.66 3.11 7.92
C ALA A 141 -13.03 2.76 7.36
N THR A 142 -13.96 3.70 7.45
CA THR A 142 -15.23 3.64 6.72
C THR A 142 -15.00 3.94 5.24
N PRO A 143 -15.93 3.57 4.33
CA PRO A 143 -15.84 3.98 2.94
C PRO A 143 -15.78 5.50 2.81
N GLY A 144 -14.83 5.96 2.01
CA GLY A 144 -14.65 7.37 1.67
C GLY A 144 -14.92 7.62 0.19
N ARG A 145 -14.62 8.85 -0.26
CA ARG A 145 -14.81 9.24 -1.67
C ARG A 145 -13.62 8.78 -2.51
N VAL A 146 -13.89 8.15 -3.63
CA VAL A 146 -12.87 7.69 -4.58
C VAL A 146 -13.15 8.34 -5.94
N GLU A 147 -12.15 9.04 -6.47
CA GLU A 147 -12.19 9.67 -7.79
C GLU A 147 -11.34 8.85 -8.76
N ARG A 148 -11.86 8.62 -9.98
CA ARG A 148 -11.19 7.88 -11.05
C ARG A 148 -10.40 6.67 -10.50
N PRO A 149 -11.07 5.65 -9.90
CA PRO A 149 -10.40 4.53 -9.29
C PRO A 149 -9.59 3.72 -10.32
N VAL A 150 -8.40 3.36 -9.94
CA VAL A 150 -7.53 2.41 -10.65
C VAL A 150 -7.11 1.35 -9.65
N TYR A 151 -7.14 0.09 -10.03
CA TYR A 151 -6.62 -1.00 -9.20
C TYR A 151 -5.49 -1.71 -9.92
N ILE A 152 -4.34 -1.86 -9.25
CA ILE A 152 -3.20 -2.63 -9.75
C ILE A 152 -3.13 -3.92 -8.94
N VAL A 153 -3.41 -5.04 -9.59
CA VAL A 153 -3.33 -6.40 -9.05
C VAL A 153 -1.90 -6.91 -9.18
N CYS A 154 -1.32 -7.39 -8.09
CA CYS A 154 -0.06 -8.12 -8.12
C CYS A 154 -0.34 -9.62 -8.26
N THR A 155 0.03 -10.21 -9.40
CA THR A 155 -0.40 -11.57 -9.77
C THR A 155 0.28 -12.69 -8.98
N ARG A 156 1.43 -12.40 -8.33
CA ARG A 156 2.17 -13.33 -7.47
C ARG A 156 2.10 -12.95 -5.98
N ASP A 157 1.10 -12.13 -5.61
CA ASP A 157 0.91 -11.69 -4.22
C ASP A 157 0.54 -12.87 -3.31
N ALA A 158 1.38 -13.11 -2.29
CA ALA A 158 1.17 -14.13 -1.27
C ALA A 158 0.71 -13.52 0.09
N VAL A 159 0.20 -12.29 0.09
CA VAL A 159 -0.43 -11.62 1.23
C VAL A 159 -1.91 -11.45 0.98
N ILE A 160 -2.28 -10.63 -0.01
CA ILE A 160 -3.66 -10.43 -0.46
C ILE A 160 -3.86 -11.27 -1.72
N ARG A 161 -4.77 -12.22 -1.67
CA ARG A 161 -5.00 -13.12 -2.80
C ARG A 161 -5.31 -12.34 -4.08
N PRO A 162 -4.67 -12.65 -5.21
CA PRO A 162 -4.93 -11.96 -6.48
C PRO A 162 -6.40 -12.03 -6.93
N GLU A 163 -7.10 -13.12 -6.61
CA GLU A 163 -8.54 -13.28 -6.90
C GLU A 163 -9.37 -12.26 -6.12
N TRP A 164 -8.99 -12.01 -4.85
CA TRP A 164 -9.65 -11.01 -4.03
C TRP A 164 -9.36 -9.59 -4.52
N GLN A 165 -8.13 -9.32 -4.93
CA GLN A 165 -7.77 -8.05 -5.54
C GLN A 165 -8.62 -7.76 -6.79
N ARG A 166 -8.83 -8.76 -7.66
CA ARG A 166 -9.71 -8.64 -8.84
C ARG A 166 -11.16 -8.42 -8.45
N HIS A 167 -11.65 -9.08 -7.40
CA HIS A 167 -12.98 -8.84 -6.85
C HIS A 167 -13.12 -7.39 -6.37
N LEU A 168 -12.15 -6.86 -5.61
CA LEU A 168 -12.16 -5.46 -5.16
C LEU A 168 -12.21 -4.49 -6.35
N ALA A 169 -11.44 -4.74 -7.38
CA ALA A 169 -11.43 -3.90 -8.58
C ALA A 169 -12.79 -3.92 -9.29
N ARG A 170 -13.31 -5.10 -9.62
CA ARG A 170 -14.49 -5.25 -10.48
C ARG A 170 -15.80 -5.03 -9.75
N ASP A 171 -15.95 -5.69 -8.58
CA ASP A 171 -17.25 -5.77 -7.91
C ASP A 171 -17.45 -4.65 -6.88
N VAL A 172 -16.35 -4.07 -6.36
CA VAL A 172 -16.41 -2.99 -5.37
C VAL A 172 -16.15 -1.63 -6.01
N LEU A 173 -15.08 -1.50 -6.78
CA LEU A 173 -14.70 -0.23 -7.41
C LEU A 173 -15.28 -0.05 -8.83
N GLY A 174 -15.77 -1.11 -9.45
CA GLY A 174 -16.40 -1.06 -10.79
C GLY A 174 -15.40 -0.81 -11.93
N VAL A 175 -14.13 -1.25 -11.78
CA VAL A 175 -13.07 -1.04 -12.77
C VAL A 175 -12.40 -2.35 -13.16
N GLU A 176 -11.91 -2.42 -14.42
CA GLU A 176 -10.99 -3.50 -14.80
C GLU A 176 -9.61 -3.21 -14.23
N PRO A 177 -9.01 -4.18 -13.53
CA PRO A 177 -7.70 -3.98 -12.93
C PRO A 177 -6.59 -4.01 -13.99
N LEU A 178 -5.52 -3.25 -13.70
CA LEU A 178 -4.22 -3.46 -14.32
C LEU A 178 -3.52 -4.60 -13.59
N GLU A 179 -2.86 -5.49 -14.32
CA GLU A 179 -2.15 -6.62 -13.72
C GLU A 179 -0.64 -6.42 -13.84
N LEU A 180 0.05 -6.62 -12.73
CA LEU A 180 1.51 -6.55 -12.61
C LEU A 180 2.03 -7.91 -12.17
N ASP A 181 3.01 -8.47 -12.88
CA ASP A 181 3.68 -9.72 -12.50
C ASP A 181 4.68 -9.45 -11.36
N ALA A 182 4.15 -9.31 -10.15
CA ALA A 182 4.92 -9.02 -8.94
C ALA A 182 4.29 -9.67 -7.71
N GLY A 183 5.08 -9.76 -6.64
CA GLY A 183 4.63 -10.11 -5.29
C GLY A 183 4.01 -8.92 -4.56
N HIS A 184 3.84 -9.06 -3.22
CA HIS A 184 3.18 -8.02 -2.41
C HIS A 184 3.96 -6.69 -2.34
N SER A 185 5.28 -6.70 -2.54
CA SER A 185 6.14 -5.50 -2.47
C SER A 185 6.63 -5.05 -3.86
N PRO A 186 5.73 -4.70 -4.81
CA PRO A 186 6.10 -4.39 -6.20
C PRO A 186 6.99 -3.16 -6.34
N MET A 187 6.91 -2.20 -5.42
CA MET A 187 7.74 -1.00 -5.40
C MET A 187 9.22 -1.30 -5.13
N LEU A 188 9.51 -2.46 -4.54
CA LEU A 188 10.87 -2.94 -4.30
C LEU A 188 11.30 -3.97 -5.35
N GLU A 189 10.37 -4.82 -5.83
CA GLU A 189 10.63 -5.91 -6.76
C GLU A 189 10.74 -5.42 -8.21
N SER A 190 9.84 -4.55 -8.64
CA SER A 190 9.64 -4.14 -10.04
C SER A 190 9.30 -2.65 -10.16
N PRO A 191 10.12 -1.73 -9.58
CA PRO A 191 9.79 -0.31 -9.52
C PRO A 191 9.58 0.33 -10.90
N ARG A 192 10.35 -0.10 -11.90
CA ARG A 192 10.28 0.42 -13.27
C ARG A 192 9.00 -0.02 -13.99
N GLU A 193 8.62 -1.28 -13.84
CA GLU A 193 7.41 -1.87 -14.38
C GLU A 193 6.17 -1.26 -13.72
N LEU A 194 6.24 -0.97 -12.40
CA LEU A 194 5.18 -0.29 -11.68
C LEU A 194 5.08 1.19 -12.08
N ALA A 195 6.19 1.87 -12.33
CA ALA A 195 6.18 3.27 -12.75
C ALA A 195 5.50 3.48 -14.12
N ALA A 196 5.57 2.51 -15.03
CA ALA A 196 5.03 2.64 -16.38
C ALA A 196 3.49 2.84 -16.40
N PRO A 197 2.67 2.01 -15.76
CA PRO A 197 1.22 2.24 -15.71
C PRO A 197 0.86 3.50 -14.91
N LEU A 198 1.62 3.88 -13.89
CA LEU A 198 1.38 5.10 -13.11
C LEU A 198 1.62 6.37 -13.97
N ASP A 199 2.73 6.40 -14.71
CA ASP A 199 3.06 7.48 -15.66
C ASP A 199 1.98 7.64 -16.76
N ALA A 200 1.37 6.55 -17.19
CA ALA A 200 0.32 6.56 -18.21
C ALA A 200 -1.03 7.12 -17.73
N LEU A 201 -1.20 7.39 -16.44
CA LEU A 201 -2.45 7.95 -15.88
C LEU A 201 -2.53 9.47 -16.03
N VAL A 202 -1.42 10.15 -16.40
CA VAL A 202 -1.27 11.61 -16.38
C VAL A 202 -0.73 12.19 -17.67
#